data_c7afaaa384767fc0d40fae8a206809db
#
_entry.id   c7afaaa384767fc0d40fae8a206809db
#
_cell.length_a   1.000
_cell.length_b   1.000
_cell.length_c   1.000
_cell.angle_alpha   90.00
_cell.angle_beta   90.00
_cell.angle_gamma   90.00
#
_symmetry.space_group_name_H-M   'P 1'
#
loop_
_entity.id
_entity.type
_entity.pdbx_description
1 polymer ?
#
loop_
_entity_poly.entity_id
_entity_poly.type
_entity_poly.pdbx_seq_one_letter_code
_entity_poly.pdbx_strand_id
1 'polypeptide(L)'
;MEQLQQILPYLENVKNLSDLSRLAEQFPGGVETAKIAGQIVVVAAVIALVLSLLQCFFGYKMLRFWVALIGFLLGLAVGSGVIAGIMEEPSKILIALVGVTAGAFLGILAFKLYVVGVFIYCGLLGAAIVTLLPFGENESLQKAQLILMIVVFIAAGVLAVIFQRYVVVIVSAAAGGIHAANALSLLVPELSDKKMTAAAAVVLIILGVAVQLLTTRDRKKKARKKD
;
A
#
# COMPACT_ATOMS: atom_id res chain seq x y z
N MET A 1 25.53 23.19 -5.20
CA MET A 1 25.30 22.23 -4.06
C MET A 1 25.24 22.95 -2.73
N GLU A 2 26.05 23.97 -2.48
CA GLU A 2 25.97 24.78 -1.24
C GLU A 2 24.66 25.52 -1.02
N GLN A 3 24.03 26.03 -2.07
CA GLN A 3 22.72 26.70 -1.98
C GLN A 3 21.59 25.78 -1.54
N LEU A 4 21.62 24.48 -1.90
CA LEU A 4 20.65 23.49 -1.47
C LEU A 4 20.78 23.16 0.03
N GLN A 5 21.98 23.11 0.58
CA GLN A 5 22.21 22.86 2.00
C GLN A 5 21.79 24.03 2.90
N GLN A 6 21.80 25.26 2.37
CA GLN A 6 21.31 26.43 3.11
C GLN A 6 19.77 26.50 3.15
N ILE A 7 19.07 25.90 2.20
CA ILE A 7 17.60 25.95 2.07
C ILE A 7 16.92 24.82 2.86
N LEU A 8 17.59 23.66 3.04
CA LEU A 8 17.03 22.49 3.71
C LEU A 8 16.45 22.75 5.12
N PRO A 9 17.12 23.48 6.04
CA PRO A 9 16.58 23.74 7.37
C PRO A 9 15.36 24.68 7.36
N TYR A 10 15.17 25.48 6.31
CA TYR A 10 14.00 26.35 6.16
C TYR A 10 12.79 25.61 5.58
N LEU A 11 13.01 24.56 4.76
CA LEU A 11 11.93 23.73 4.22
C LEU A 11 11.26 22.85 5.28
N GLU A 12 11.98 22.50 6.33
CA GLU A 12 11.46 21.68 7.44
C GLU A 12 10.40 22.43 8.27
N ASN A 13 10.41 23.76 8.24
CA ASN A 13 9.46 24.63 8.95
C ASN A 13 8.28 25.11 8.07
N VAL A 14 8.23 24.77 6.79
CA VAL A 14 7.14 25.14 5.89
C VAL A 14 5.89 24.31 6.21
N LYS A 15 4.98 24.91 6.96
CA LYS A 15 3.68 24.30 7.30
C LYS A 15 2.57 24.67 6.32
N ASN A 16 2.73 25.77 5.58
CA ASN A 16 1.72 26.29 4.64
C ASN A 16 2.37 26.94 3.42
N LEU A 17 1.62 27.03 2.33
CA LEU A 17 2.03 27.74 1.10
C LEU A 17 2.40 29.21 1.34
N SER A 18 1.80 29.86 2.37
CA SER A 18 2.14 31.22 2.78
C SER A 18 3.53 31.37 3.39
N ASP A 19 4.08 30.31 3.96
CA ASP A 19 5.45 30.34 4.54
C ASP A 19 6.50 30.28 3.42
N LEU A 20 6.19 29.59 2.31
CA LEU A 20 7.05 29.58 1.10
C LEU A 20 7.15 30.96 0.44
N SER A 21 6.07 31.75 0.41
CA SER A 21 6.10 33.09 -0.17
C SER A 21 6.94 34.06 0.66
N ARG A 22 6.91 33.97 1.99
CA ARG A 22 7.73 34.76 2.91
C ARG A 22 9.22 34.42 2.82
N LEU A 23 9.57 33.15 2.64
CA LEU A 23 10.95 32.72 2.42
C LEU A 23 11.48 33.20 1.08
N ALA A 24 10.64 33.26 0.06
CA ALA A 24 11.02 33.73 -1.26
C ALA A 24 11.37 35.21 -1.30
N GLU A 25 10.78 36.05 -0.44
CA GLU A 25 11.10 37.49 -0.36
C GLU A 25 12.50 37.76 0.18
N GLN A 26 13.12 36.77 0.85
CA GLN A 26 14.46 36.91 1.45
C GLN A 26 15.62 36.63 0.47
N PHE A 27 15.33 36.09 -0.73
CA PHE A 27 16.39 35.75 -1.70
C PHE A 27 16.26 36.54 -2.99
N PRO A 28 17.35 37.15 -3.52
CA PRO A 28 17.34 37.80 -4.81
C PRO A 28 17.01 36.80 -5.93
N GLY A 29 15.93 37.03 -6.66
CA GLY A 29 15.40 36.08 -7.65
C GLY A 29 14.48 34.99 -7.05
N GLY A 30 14.26 34.99 -5.74
CA GLY A 30 13.46 33.97 -5.03
C GLY A 30 11.97 34.03 -5.34
N VAL A 31 11.42 35.16 -5.76
CA VAL A 31 9.99 35.33 -6.04
C VAL A 31 9.52 34.43 -7.19
N GLU A 32 10.34 34.32 -8.24
CA GLU A 32 10.01 33.51 -9.43
C GLU A 32 10.18 32.01 -9.16
N THR A 33 11.26 31.62 -8.47
CA THR A 33 11.50 30.26 -8.00
C THR A 33 10.47 29.81 -6.97
N ALA A 34 10.03 30.68 -6.07
CA ALA A 34 8.97 30.35 -5.11
C ALA A 34 7.60 30.20 -5.76
N LYS A 35 7.29 30.99 -6.78
CA LYS A 35 6.05 30.84 -7.55
C LYS A 35 6.00 29.50 -8.28
N ILE A 36 7.13 29.10 -8.90
CA ILE A 36 7.25 27.77 -9.54
C ILE A 36 7.17 26.66 -8.49
N ALA A 37 7.88 26.76 -7.37
CA ALA A 37 7.83 25.80 -6.28
C ALA A 37 6.41 25.66 -5.69
N GLY A 38 5.72 26.78 -5.49
CA GLY A 38 4.32 26.80 -5.05
C GLY A 38 3.38 26.07 -6.02
N GLN A 39 3.54 26.29 -7.32
CA GLN A 39 2.76 25.59 -8.35
C GLN A 39 3.04 24.08 -8.35
N ILE A 40 4.31 23.68 -8.20
CA ILE A 40 4.69 22.27 -8.11
C ILE A 40 4.06 21.60 -6.88
N VAL A 41 4.09 22.28 -5.72
CA VAL A 41 3.48 21.77 -4.47
C VAL A 41 1.97 21.61 -4.63
N VAL A 42 1.27 22.57 -5.24
CA VAL A 42 -0.17 22.47 -5.49
C VAL A 42 -0.48 21.30 -6.43
N VAL A 43 0.24 21.18 -7.54
CA VAL A 43 0.06 20.05 -8.48
C VAL A 43 0.33 18.70 -7.79
N ALA A 44 1.42 18.62 -7.02
CA ALA A 44 1.75 17.42 -6.24
C ALA A 44 0.67 17.09 -5.21
N ALA A 45 0.13 18.10 -4.51
CA ALA A 45 -0.96 17.92 -3.53
C ALA A 45 -2.26 17.43 -4.20
N VAL A 46 -2.60 17.94 -5.38
CA VAL A 46 -3.77 17.47 -6.16
C VAL A 46 -3.57 16.02 -6.60
N ILE A 47 -2.40 15.67 -7.12
CA ILE A 47 -2.09 14.29 -7.52
C ILE A 47 -2.13 13.36 -6.29
N ALA A 48 -1.52 13.78 -5.16
CA ALA A 48 -1.54 13.05 -3.91
C ALA A 48 -2.98 12.85 -3.40
N LEU A 49 -3.83 13.87 -3.47
CA LEU A 49 -5.24 13.80 -3.10
C LEU A 49 -5.99 12.77 -3.95
N VAL A 50 -5.85 12.82 -5.27
CA VAL A 50 -6.49 11.86 -6.19
C VAL A 50 -6.05 10.43 -5.90
N LEU A 51 -4.73 10.19 -5.79
CA LEU A 51 -4.19 8.86 -5.50
C LEU A 51 -4.63 8.34 -4.12
N SER A 52 -4.66 9.21 -3.11
CA SER A 52 -5.11 8.87 -1.76
C SER A 52 -6.60 8.55 -1.71
N LEU A 53 -7.44 9.29 -2.45
CA LEU A 53 -8.86 8.97 -2.58
C LEU A 53 -9.08 7.64 -3.31
N LEU A 54 -8.33 7.38 -4.39
CA LEU A 54 -8.36 6.07 -5.07
C LEU A 54 -7.97 4.94 -4.12
N GLN A 55 -6.92 5.12 -3.33
CA GLN A 55 -6.50 4.16 -2.31
C GLN A 55 -7.57 3.99 -1.22
N CYS A 56 -8.19 5.09 -0.76
CA CYS A 56 -9.24 5.07 0.26
C CYS A 56 -10.49 4.31 -0.19
N PHE A 57 -10.93 4.49 -1.44
CA PHE A 57 -12.17 3.87 -1.94
C PHE A 57 -11.98 2.54 -2.67
N PHE A 58 -10.82 2.31 -3.28
CA PHE A 58 -10.54 1.12 -4.10
C PHE A 58 -9.34 0.29 -3.62
N GLY A 59 -8.81 0.57 -2.43
CA GLY A 59 -7.55 -0.01 -1.94
C GLY A 59 -7.49 -1.53 -2.00
N TYR A 60 -8.56 -2.25 -1.66
CA TYR A 60 -8.60 -3.71 -1.77
C TYR A 60 -8.48 -4.22 -3.23
N LYS A 61 -9.13 -3.54 -4.19
CA LYS A 61 -9.02 -3.90 -5.61
C LYS A 61 -7.65 -3.54 -6.16
N MET A 62 -7.13 -2.39 -5.72
CA MET A 62 -5.85 -1.86 -6.12
C MET A 62 -4.69 -2.76 -5.66
N LEU A 63 -4.74 -3.26 -4.42
CA LEU A 63 -3.76 -4.22 -3.92
C LEU A 63 -3.72 -5.49 -4.80
N ARG A 64 -4.88 -6.07 -5.12
CA ARG A 64 -4.95 -7.26 -5.98
C ARG A 64 -4.39 -7.01 -7.37
N PHE A 65 -4.69 -5.84 -7.93
CA PHE A 65 -4.17 -5.43 -9.23
C PHE A 65 -2.64 -5.29 -9.20
N TRP A 66 -2.09 -4.59 -8.18
CA TRP A 66 -0.64 -4.39 -8.05
C TRP A 66 0.12 -5.71 -7.84
N VAL A 67 -0.40 -6.61 -7.01
CA VAL A 67 0.23 -7.93 -6.80
C VAL A 67 0.26 -8.72 -8.11
N ALA A 68 -0.84 -8.73 -8.86
CA ALA A 68 -0.90 -9.41 -10.15
C ALA A 68 -0.01 -8.74 -11.20
N LEU A 69 0.05 -7.41 -11.23
CA LEU A 69 0.89 -6.64 -12.15
C LEU A 69 2.38 -6.90 -11.89
N ILE A 70 2.82 -6.86 -10.64
CA ILE A 70 4.22 -7.17 -10.27
C ILE A 70 4.56 -8.59 -10.68
N GLY A 71 3.70 -9.56 -10.40
CA GLY A 71 3.88 -10.93 -10.83
C GLY A 71 3.96 -11.08 -12.36
N PHE A 72 3.10 -10.34 -13.08
CA PHE A 72 3.11 -10.30 -14.53
C PHE A 72 4.43 -9.71 -15.08
N LEU A 73 4.89 -8.58 -14.56
CA LEU A 73 6.13 -7.94 -14.99
C LEU A 73 7.35 -8.82 -14.72
N LEU A 74 7.41 -9.47 -13.56
CA LEU A 74 8.45 -10.44 -13.24
C LEU A 74 8.42 -11.64 -14.20
N GLY A 75 7.23 -12.16 -14.47
CA GLY A 75 7.05 -13.27 -15.40
C GLY A 75 7.43 -12.91 -16.83
N LEU A 76 7.09 -11.71 -17.26
CA LEU A 76 7.47 -11.18 -18.56
C LEU A 76 9.00 -11.07 -18.66
N ALA A 77 9.66 -10.50 -17.67
CA ALA A 77 11.12 -10.36 -17.64
C ALA A 77 11.83 -11.71 -17.62
N VAL A 78 11.39 -12.65 -16.78
CA VAL A 78 11.98 -13.99 -16.70
C VAL A 78 11.71 -14.78 -17.97
N GLY A 79 10.47 -14.80 -18.46
CA GLY A 79 10.09 -15.55 -19.67
C GLY A 79 10.82 -15.06 -20.93
N SER A 80 10.90 -13.74 -21.12
CA SER A 80 11.65 -13.14 -22.22
C SER A 80 13.16 -13.37 -22.09
N GLY A 81 13.72 -13.27 -20.88
CA GLY A 81 15.14 -13.49 -20.62
C GLY A 81 15.57 -14.93 -20.84
N VAL A 82 14.75 -15.90 -20.45
CA VAL A 82 15.04 -17.34 -20.65
C VAL A 82 15.10 -17.65 -22.14
N ILE A 83 14.15 -17.19 -22.95
CA ILE A 83 14.17 -17.43 -24.41
C ILE A 83 15.35 -16.73 -25.07
N ALA A 84 15.66 -15.49 -24.68
CA ALA A 84 16.80 -14.77 -25.22
C ALA A 84 18.16 -15.41 -24.85
N GLY A 85 18.22 -16.13 -23.73
CA GLY A 85 19.45 -16.83 -23.29
C GLY A 85 19.63 -18.23 -23.87
N ILE A 86 18.55 -18.91 -24.29
CA ILE A 86 18.60 -20.29 -24.80
C ILE A 86 18.77 -20.34 -26.32
N MET A 87 18.20 -19.35 -27.06
CA MET A 87 18.21 -19.31 -28.51
C MET A 87 19.21 -18.26 -29.00
N GLU A 88 20.05 -18.60 -29.97
CA GLU A 88 21.03 -17.69 -30.56
C GLU A 88 20.37 -16.52 -31.34
N GLU A 89 19.27 -16.77 -32.04
CA GLU A 89 18.49 -15.73 -32.75
C GLU A 89 16.98 -15.92 -32.56
N PRO A 90 16.43 -15.58 -31.37
CA PRO A 90 15.01 -15.72 -31.13
C PRO A 90 14.22 -14.64 -31.88
N SER A 91 13.13 -15.00 -32.55
CA SER A 91 12.25 -14.00 -33.16
C SER A 91 11.62 -13.12 -32.08
N LYS A 92 11.47 -11.81 -32.38
CA LYS A 92 10.84 -10.84 -31.45
C LYS A 92 9.43 -11.26 -31.02
N ILE A 93 8.70 -11.92 -31.92
CA ILE A 93 7.35 -12.43 -31.66
C ILE A 93 7.40 -13.57 -30.64
N LEU A 94 8.37 -14.49 -30.74
CA LEU A 94 8.53 -15.60 -29.82
C LEU A 94 8.90 -15.11 -28.42
N ILE A 95 9.83 -14.14 -28.31
CA ILE A 95 10.19 -13.51 -27.03
C ILE A 95 8.96 -12.88 -26.37
N ALA A 96 8.19 -12.10 -27.14
CA ALA A 96 6.98 -11.45 -26.63
C ALA A 96 5.92 -12.47 -26.21
N LEU A 97 5.68 -13.52 -26.99
CA LEU A 97 4.68 -14.55 -26.70
C LEU A 97 5.02 -15.31 -25.42
N VAL A 98 6.27 -15.77 -25.28
CA VAL A 98 6.72 -16.50 -24.09
C VAL A 98 6.75 -15.56 -22.86
N GLY A 99 7.21 -14.32 -23.05
CA GLY A 99 7.18 -13.31 -21.96
C GLY A 99 5.77 -13.05 -21.45
N VAL A 100 4.80 -12.83 -22.36
CA VAL A 100 3.40 -12.56 -21.98
C VAL A 100 2.75 -13.78 -21.33
N THR A 101 2.97 -14.99 -21.85
CA THR A 101 2.40 -16.22 -21.27
C THR A 101 2.99 -16.51 -19.89
N ALA A 102 4.31 -16.39 -19.72
CA ALA A 102 4.98 -16.50 -18.42
C ALA A 102 4.50 -15.39 -17.46
N GLY A 103 4.34 -14.17 -17.95
CA GLY A 103 3.78 -13.04 -17.19
C GLY A 103 2.37 -13.32 -16.69
N ALA A 104 1.48 -13.78 -17.56
CA ALA A 104 0.10 -14.11 -17.17
C ALA A 104 0.07 -15.24 -16.13
N PHE A 105 0.89 -16.28 -16.31
CA PHE A 105 0.99 -17.39 -15.35
C PHE A 105 1.50 -16.91 -13.98
N LEU A 106 2.62 -16.16 -13.95
CA LEU A 106 3.19 -15.64 -12.72
C LEU A 106 2.32 -14.56 -12.08
N GLY A 107 1.59 -13.76 -12.85
CA GLY A 107 0.62 -12.81 -12.32
C GLY A 107 -0.51 -13.48 -11.53
N ILE A 108 -1.06 -14.59 -12.04
CA ILE A 108 -2.06 -15.41 -11.34
C ILE A 108 -1.43 -16.08 -10.10
N LEU A 109 -0.23 -16.63 -10.25
CA LEU A 109 0.48 -17.31 -9.18
C LEU A 109 0.85 -16.36 -8.04
N ALA A 110 1.29 -15.13 -8.36
CA ALA A 110 1.64 -14.11 -7.38
C ALA A 110 0.49 -13.81 -6.40
N PHE A 111 -0.74 -13.79 -6.88
CA PHE A 111 -1.89 -13.60 -6.01
C PHE A 111 -2.12 -14.79 -5.06
N LYS A 112 -1.92 -16.02 -5.52
CA LYS A 112 -2.01 -17.22 -4.65
C LYS A 112 -0.88 -17.23 -3.62
N LEU A 113 0.36 -16.91 -4.06
CA LEU A 113 1.53 -16.81 -3.17
C LEU A 113 1.36 -15.70 -2.12
N TYR A 114 0.72 -14.59 -2.47
CA TYR A 114 0.40 -13.54 -1.51
C TYR A 114 -0.49 -14.06 -0.37
N VAL A 115 -1.53 -14.83 -0.67
CA VAL A 115 -2.42 -15.41 0.35
C VAL A 115 -1.66 -16.39 1.25
N VAL A 116 -0.80 -17.24 0.66
CA VAL A 116 0.07 -18.16 1.42
C VAL A 116 1.07 -17.36 2.29
N GLY A 117 1.64 -16.29 1.75
CA GLY A 117 2.54 -15.40 2.50
C GLY A 117 1.85 -14.78 3.72
N VAL A 118 0.61 -14.31 3.58
CA VAL A 118 -0.20 -13.79 4.70
C VAL A 118 -0.45 -14.89 5.76
N PHE A 119 -0.78 -16.12 5.33
CA PHE A 119 -0.96 -17.25 6.24
C PHE A 119 0.30 -17.53 7.05
N ILE A 120 1.45 -17.68 6.37
CA ILE A 120 2.72 -17.99 7.02
C ILE A 120 3.13 -16.85 7.97
N TYR A 121 3.10 -15.60 7.51
CA TYR A 121 3.52 -14.46 8.30
C TYR A 121 2.68 -14.29 9.58
N CYS A 122 1.36 -14.32 9.46
CA CYS A 122 0.47 -14.19 10.61
C CYS A 122 0.53 -15.42 11.53
N GLY A 123 0.72 -16.62 10.95
CA GLY A 123 0.94 -17.83 11.71
C GLY A 123 2.20 -17.76 12.56
N LEU A 124 3.32 -17.31 11.97
CA LEU A 124 4.58 -17.11 12.69
C LEU A 124 4.47 -16.06 13.80
N LEU A 125 3.76 -14.95 13.54
CA LEU A 125 3.49 -13.95 14.59
C LEU A 125 2.67 -14.54 15.74
N GLY A 126 1.64 -15.34 15.42
CA GLY A 126 0.84 -16.04 16.43
C GLY A 126 1.68 -17.01 17.27
N ALA A 127 2.54 -17.81 16.62
CA ALA A 127 3.46 -18.72 17.30
C ALA A 127 4.47 -17.95 18.17
N ALA A 128 5.01 -16.83 17.69
CA ALA A 128 5.93 -15.99 18.44
C ALA A 128 5.30 -15.41 19.73
N ILE A 129 4.00 -15.09 19.72
CA ILE A 129 3.30 -14.66 20.95
C ILE A 129 3.31 -15.77 22.01
N VAL A 130 3.20 -17.04 21.60
CA VAL A 130 3.24 -18.17 22.54
C VAL A 130 4.59 -18.30 23.24
N THR A 131 5.69 -17.91 22.60
CA THR A 131 7.04 -17.94 23.23
C THR A 131 7.18 -16.90 24.36
N LEU A 132 6.34 -15.86 24.37
CA LEU A 132 6.33 -14.85 25.45
C LEU A 132 5.61 -15.33 26.72
N LEU A 133 4.90 -16.47 26.64
CA LEU A 133 4.24 -17.04 27.81
C LEU A 133 5.27 -17.77 28.69
N PRO A 134 5.23 -17.59 30.01
CA PRO A 134 6.14 -18.24 30.94
C PRO A 134 5.79 -19.72 31.11
N PHE A 135 6.27 -20.58 30.23
CA PHE A 135 6.23 -22.02 30.43
C PHE A 135 7.43 -22.44 31.26
N GLY A 136 7.20 -23.35 32.26
CA GLY A 136 8.28 -23.86 33.10
C GLY A 136 9.27 -24.74 32.34
N GLU A 137 10.42 -25.03 32.94
CA GLU A 137 11.52 -25.80 32.33
C GLU A 137 11.25 -27.31 32.23
N ASN A 138 10.11 -27.80 32.69
CA ASN A 138 9.75 -29.21 32.65
C ASN A 138 9.53 -29.70 31.20
N GLU A 139 10.07 -30.86 30.86
CA GLU A 139 9.97 -31.47 29.51
C GLU A 139 8.52 -31.59 29.01
N SER A 140 7.58 -31.92 29.92
CA SER A 140 6.16 -32.02 29.58
C SER A 140 5.55 -30.66 29.22
N LEU A 141 5.97 -29.58 29.89
CA LEU A 141 5.50 -28.21 29.60
C LEU A 141 6.11 -27.66 28.30
N GLN A 142 7.36 -28.00 27.99
CA GLN A 142 7.98 -27.66 26.71
C GLN A 142 7.28 -28.34 25.53
N LYS A 143 6.90 -29.61 25.68
CA LYS A 143 6.11 -30.34 24.67
C LYS A 143 4.73 -29.68 24.50
N ALA A 144 4.07 -29.30 25.60
CA ALA A 144 2.79 -28.61 25.55
C ALA A 144 2.92 -27.22 24.87
N GLN A 145 3.98 -26.48 25.14
CA GLN A 145 4.28 -25.21 24.46
C GLN A 145 4.45 -25.38 22.97
N LEU A 146 5.20 -26.39 22.51
CA LEU A 146 5.38 -26.68 21.09
C LEU A 146 4.05 -27.01 20.40
N ILE A 147 3.23 -27.85 21.01
CA ILE A 147 1.89 -28.17 20.49
C ILE A 147 1.05 -26.90 20.40
N LEU A 148 1.03 -26.08 21.45
CA LEU A 148 0.31 -24.83 21.47
C LEU A 148 0.78 -23.86 20.37
N MET A 149 2.10 -23.76 20.13
CA MET A 149 2.67 -22.95 19.05
C MET A 149 2.15 -23.41 17.68
N ILE A 150 2.10 -24.70 17.41
CA ILE A 150 1.60 -25.24 16.14
C ILE A 150 0.09 -24.93 16.00
N VAL A 151 -0.69 -25.13 17.05
CA VAL A 151 -2.14 -24.86 17.03
C VAL A 151 -2.38 -23.35 16.79
N VAL A 152 -1.68 -22.49 17.50
CA VAL A 152 -1.80 -21.03 17.34
C VAL A 152 -1.30 -20.57 15.98
N PHE A 153 -0.21 -21.16 15.44
CA PHE A 153 0.25 -20.89 14.09
C PHE A 153 -0.85 -21.16 13.04
N ILE A 154 -1.45 -22.34 13.10
CA ILE A 154 -2.51 -22.71 12.15
C ILE A 154 -3.76 -21.82 12.34
N ALA A 155 -4.19 -21.62 13.59
CA ALA A 155 -5.37 -20.82 13.90
C ALA A 155 -5.17 -19.34 13.45
N ALA A 156 -4.04 -18.71 13.79
CA ALA A 156 -3.72 -17.34 13.41
C ALA A 156 -3.58 -17.19 11.88
N GLY A 157 -2.92 -18.15 11.21
CA GLY A 157 -2.81 -18.17 9.75
C GLY A 157 -4.15 -18.28 9.04
N VAL A 158 -5.01 -19.20 9.49
CA VAL A 158 -6.37 -19.38 8.94
C VAL A 158 -7.23 -18.13 9.19
N LEU A 159 -7.23 -17.61 10.42
CA LEU A 159 -7.95 -16.38 10.75
C LEU A 159 -7.48 -15.20 9.90
N ALA A 160 -6.16 -15.04 9.72
CA ALA A 160 -5.59 -13.99 8.90
C ALA A 160 -6.08 -14.07 7.44
N VAL A 161 -6.11 -15.27 6.85
CA VAL A 161 -6.62 -15.46 5.47
C VAL A 161 -8.12 -15.16 5.38
N ILE A 162 -8.93 -15.59 6.37
CA ILE A 162 -10.37 -15.32 6.40
C ILE A 162 -10.64 -13.82 6.54
N PHE A 163 -9.93 -13.16 7.46
CA PHE A 163 -10.11 -11.74 7.77
C PHE A 163 -9.27 -10.80 6.89
N GLN A 164 -8.34 -11.33 6.08
CA GLN A 164 -7.45 -10.56 5.20
C GLN A 164 -8.17 -9.45 4.42
N ARG A 165 -9.37 -9.74 3.92
CA ARG A 165 -10.18 -8.78 3.19
C ARG A 165 -10.54 -7.57 4.06
N TYR A 166 -10.99 -7.82 5.29
CA TYR A 166 -11.39 -6.74 6.21
C TYR A 166 -10.19 -5.93 6.66
N VAL A 167 -9.08 -6.59 6.98
CA VAL A 167 -7.83 -5.93 7.37
C VAL A 167 -7.33 -5.03 6.24
N VAL A 168 -7.26 -5.54 5.01
CA VAL A 168 -6.82 -4.74 3.86
C VAL A 168 -7.76 -3.56 3.60
N VAL A 169 -9.07 -3.74 3.71
CA VAL A 169 -10.06 -2.67 3.57
C VAL A 169 -9.83 -1.59 4.62
N ILE A 170 -9.68 -1.97 5.90
CA ILE A 170 -9.50 -1.02 7.00
C ILE A 170 -8.18 -0.27 6.84
N VAL A 171 -7.07 -1.00 6.61
CA VAL A 171 -5.74 -0.40 6.47
C VAL A 171 -5.65 0.52 5.26
N SER A 172 -6.19 0.10 4.11
CA SER A 172 -6.15 0.94 2.89
C SER A 172 -7.06 2.17 3.00
N ALA A 173 -8.23 2.05 3.64
CA ALA A 173 -9.10 3.19 3.89
C ALA A 173 -8.48 4.16 4.90
N ALA A 174 -7.85 3.64 5.98
CA ALA A 174 -7.16 4.46 6.97
C ALA A 174 -5.97 5.22 6.35
N ALA A 175 -5.07 4.53 5.66
CA ALA A 175 -3.93 5.16 5.00
C ALA A 175 -4.39 6.18 3.95
N GLY A 176 -5.31 5.79 3.04
CA GLY A 176 -5.84 6.67 2.02
C GLY A 176 -6.58 7.88 2.61
N GLY A 177 -7.39 7.68 3.65
CA GLY A 177 -8.13 8.76 4.30
C GLY A 177 -7.22 9.78 5.01
N ILE A 178 -6.17 9.31 5.71
CA ILE A 178 -5.18 10.19 6.35
C ILE A 178 -4.41 10.99 5.32
N HIS A 179 -3.89 10.33 4.26
CA HIS A 179 -3.14 11.03 3.21
C HIS A 179 -4.03 12.00 2.42
N ALA A 180 -5.29 11.64 2.16
CA ALA A 180 -6.23 12.53 1.49
C ALA A 180 -6.56 13.77 2.35
N ALA A 181 -6.77 13.59 3.65
CA ALA A 181 -7.01 14.71 4.57
C ALA A 181 -5.79 15.64 4.67
N ASN A 182 -4.56 15.09 4.72
CA ASN A 182 -3.34 15.89 4.72
C ASN A 182 -3.15 16.63 3.38
N ALA A 183 -3.40 16.00 2.24
CA ALA A 183 -3.35 16.67 0.95
C ALA A 183 -4.41 17.77 0.84
N LEU A 184 -5.60 17.54 1.38
CA LEU A 184 -6.70 18.51 1.40
C LEU A 184 -6.37 19.71 2.30
N SER A 185 -5.70 19.51 3.44
CA SER A 185 -5.29 20.59 4.33
C SER A 185 -4.25 21.52 3.71
N LEU A 186 -3.47 21.03 2.72
CA LEU A 186 -2.54 21.86 1.94
C LEU A 186 -3.27 22.72 0.89
N LEU A 187 -4.40 22.23 0.36
CA LEU A 187 -5.17 22.90 -0.69
C LEU A 187 -6.23 23.85 -0.14
N VAL A 188 -6.75 23.56 1.05
CA VAL A 188 -7.86 24.29 1.68
C VAL A 188 -7.40 24.83 3.03
N PRO A 189 -7.10 26.15 3.13
CA PRO A 189 -6.56 26.77 4.35
C PRO A 189 -7.44 26.57 5.59
N GLU A 190 -8.78 26.52 5.43
CA GLU A 190 -9.74 26.32 6.50
C GLU A 190 -9.60 24.95 7.17
N LEU A 191 -9.07 23.95 6.44
CA LEU A 191 -8.81 22.59 6.93
C LEU A 191 -7.40 22.41 7.50
N SER A 192 -6.58 23.47 7.56
CA SER A 192 -5.19 23.43 8.05
C SER A 192 -5.10 23.23 9.57
N ASP A 193 -6.18 23.45 10.35
CA ASP A 193 -6.22 23.13 11.77
C ASP A 193 -6.17 21.61 11.96
N LYS A 194 -5.29 21.15 12.87
CA LYS A 194 -5.12 19.70 13.19
C LYS A 194 -6.42 19.00 13.53
N LYS A 195 -7.34 19.69 14.22
CA LYS A 195 -8.65 19.11 14.58
C LYS A 195 -9.53 18.92 13.36
N MET A 196 -9.54 19.88 12.45
CA MET A 196 -10.31 19.81 11.20
C MET A 196 -9.74 18.75 10.26
N THR A 197 -8.42 18.70 10.10
CA THR A 197 -7.75 17.65 9.32
C THR A 197 -8.03 16.25 9.88
N ALA A 198 -7.98 16.08 11.21
CA ALA A 198 -8.30 14.81 11.85
C ALA A 198 -9.77 14.42 11.67
N ALA A 199 -10.69 15.37 11.78
CA ALA A 199 -12.11 15.12 11.54
C ALA A 199 -12.38 14.72 10.08
N ALA A 200 -11.76 15.41 9.12
CA ALA A 200 -11.84 15.06 7.70
C ALA A 200 -11.27 13.65 7.42
N ALA A 201 -10.14 13.31 8.05
CA ALA A 201 -9.56 11.97 7.93
C ALA A 201 -10.52 10.89 8.44
N VAL A 202 -11.13 11.08 9.61
CA VAL A 202 -12.10 10.13 10.19
C VAL A 202 -13.31 9.94 9.27
N VAL A 203 -13.87 11.02 8.74
CA VAL A 203 -14.99 10.95 7.80
C VAL A 203 -14.60 10.18 6.54
N LEU A 204 -13.44 10.49 5.95
CA LEU A 204 -12.96 9.81 4.74
C LEU A 204 -12.69 8.31 5.01
N ILE A 205 -12.13 7.95 6.16
CA ILE A 205 -11.91 6.55 6.56
C ILE A 205 -13.23 5.79 6.65
N ILE A 206 -14.23 6.35 7.35
CA ILE A 206 -15.54 5.71 7.51
C ILE A 206 -16.19 5.51 6.15
N LEU A 207 -16.20 6.54 5.30
CA LEU A 207 -16.74 6.46 3.94
C LEU A 207 -15.97 5.45 3.09
N GLY A 208 -14.65 5.45 3.17
CA GLY A 208 -13.78 4.51 2.44
C GLY A 208 -14.06 3.06 2.82
N VAL A 209 -14.14 2.75 4.12
CA VAL A 209 -14.49 1.42 4.63
C VAL A 209 -15.88 1.02 4.14
N ALA A 210 -16.87 1.88 4.27
CA ALA A 210 -18.25 1.60 3.85
C ALA A 210 -18.33 1.29 2.35
N VAL A 211 -17.73 2.13 1.50
CA VAL A 211 -17.72 1.95 0.04
C VAL A 211 -16.99 0.66 -0.35
N GLN A 212 -15.81 0.39 0.24
CA GLN A 212 -15.07 -0.82 -0.05
C GLN A 212 -15.82 -2.10 0.35
N LEU A 213 -16.46 -2.11 1.52
CA LEU A 213 -17.26 -3.26 1.98
C LEU A 213 -18.48 -3.51 1.10
N LEU A 214 -19.22 -2.45 0.73
CA LEU A 214 -20.38 -2.54 -0.16
C LEU A 214 -19.98 -3.05 -1.55
N THR A 215 -18.97 -2.44 -2.16
CA THR A 215 -18.51 -2.77 -3.53
C THR A 215 -17.94 -4.18 -3.65
N THR A 216 -17.42 -4.74 -2.54
CA THR A 216 -16.89 -6.11 -2.51
C THR A 216 -17.95 -7.17 -2.16
N ARG A 217 -19.08 -6.76 -1.55
CA ARG A 217 -20.18 -7.67 -1.15
C ARG A 217 -21.03 -8.10 -2.35
N ASP A 218 -21.26 -7.24 -3.31
CA ASP A 218 -22.14 -7.49 -4.46
C ASP A 218 -21.64 -8.57 -5.43
N ARG A 219 -20.32 -8.80 -5.49
CA ARG A 219 -19.77 -9.89 -6.34
C ARG A 219 -20.14 -11.28 -5.86
N LYS A 220 -20.25 -11.52 -4.54
CA LYS A 220 -20.66 -12.83 -3.99
C LYS A 220 -22.14 -13.13 -4.27
N LYS A 221 -23.01 -12.10 -4.25
CA LYS A 221 -24.44 -12.29 -4.56
C LYS A 221 -24.69 -12.56 -6.05
N LYS A 222 -23.90 -11.94 -6.97
CA LYS A 222 -24.02 -12.18 -8.41
C LYS A 222 -23.49 -13.55 -8.85
N ALA A 223 -22.44 -14.08 -8.21
CA ALA A 223 -21.96 -15.44 -8.46
C ALA A 223 -22.98 -16.50 -8.02
N ARG A 224 -23.62 -16.32 -6.85
CA ARG A 224 -24.60 -17.26 -6.29
C ARG A 224 -25.98 -17.26 -7.00
N LYS A 225 -26.23 -16.29 -7.89
CA LYS A 225 -27.46 -16.24 -8.72
C LYS A 225 -27.26 -16.84 -10.13
N LYS A 226 -26.04 -17.26 -10.47
CA LYS A 226 -25.72 -17.88 -11.76
C LYS A 226 -25.55 -19.41 -11.68
N ASP A 227 -25.52 -19.95 -10.46
CA ASP A 227 -25.65 -21.37 -10.13
C ASP A 227 -27.09 -21.66 -9.68
#